data_4f51209ce2e46c67ab12ccb22c8a7fb1
#
_entry.id   4f51209ce2e46c67ab12ccb22c8a7fb1
#
_cell.length_a   1.000
_cell.length_b   1.000
_cell.length_c   1.000
_cell.angle_alpha   90.00
_cell.angle_beta   90.00
_cell.angle_gamma   90.00
#
_symmetry.space_group_name_H-M   'P 1'
#
loop_
_entity.id
_entity.type
_entity.pdbx_description
1 polymer ?
#
loop_
_entity_poly.entity_id
_entity_poly.type
_entity_poly.pdbx_seq_one_letter_code
_entity_poly.pdbx_strand_id
1 'polypeptide(L)'
;MHMSKQKPGKQELFASVPVTRALWTMAVPTIISQMINLIYNMVDAFFIGRTGNAYMMAATSLTLTMVMMNVALSNLFGIGGGSLVARLMGAGEPDRARRVSAFALYGSAAVALTYALLIGVFLNPILKFLGASEATWGYARSYAVIVTVIGGLPSILSLTLAHLLRNTGYSSQASMGLSMGGILNCALDPLFMFVLLPKGQEVTGAALATTLSNGVACLYLLWTYRRATKEAPLSLDPRKARALDGASVRALLAVGVPSAILTGLFDVANICVNILAAAHNDLVLAAMGIVMKVERVPNAVNIGICQGMLPIVAFNFASGDHRRMKETIATARRYGLTIAFICIGLFQLTAPLLARAFLSTSAGDAAAALATVGYAALFLRIRCVASPVQFINYHTSYCMQAMGNGRGTMLHAFVRELVFYIPLMFLLDRLFGETGLAAALPVGEACGAVFALWLLRRWLRAHSAEK
;
A
#
# COMPACT_ATOMS: atom_id res chain seq x y z
N MET A 1 -0.62 -40.59 -22.81
CA MET A 1 0.60 -39.75 -22.87
C MET A 1 0.33 -38.51 -21.99
N HIS A 2 0.61 -38.60 -20.68
CA HIS A 2 0.47 -37.49 -19.74
C HIS A 2 1.65 -36.54 -19.92
N MET A 3 1.47 -35.48 -20.69
CA MET A 3 2.40 -34.36 -20.65
C MET A 3 2.35 -33.71 -19.26
N SER A 4 3.34 -33.96 -18.44
CA SER A 4 3.55 -33.21 -17.20
C SER A 4 3.66 -31.74 -17.57
N LYS A 5 2.68 -30.93 -17.15
CA LYS A 5 2.72 -29.47 -17.30
C LYS A 5 3.84 -28.95 -16.38
N GLN A 6 5.08 -28.93 -16.85
CA GLN A 6 6.15 -28.21 -16.19
C GLN A 6 5.69 -26.75 -15.98
N LYS A 7 5.79 -26.27 -14.74
CA LYS A 7 5.50 -24.86 -14.46
C LYS A 7 6.48 -24.02 -15.29
N PRO A 8 5.99 -23.04 -16.06
CA PRO A 8 6.86 -22.18 -16.87
C PRO A 8 7.94 -21.55 -16.01
N GLY A 9 9.15 -21.41 -16.54
CA GLY A 9 10.24 -20.72 -15.88
C GLY A 9 9.84 -19.30 -15.49
N LYS A 10 10.42 -18.73 -14.45
CA LYS A 10 10.01 -17.41 -13.93
C LYS A 10 10.15 -16.29 -14.97
N GLN A 11 11.11 -16.36 -15.86
CA GLN A 11 11.27 -15.41 -16.97
C GLN A 11 10.25 -15.66 -18.10
N GLU A 12 9.92 -16.93 -18.39
CA GLU A 12 8.88 -17.29 -19.35
C GLU A 12 7.52 -16.74 -18.99
N LEU A 13 7.25 -16.61 -17.67
CA LEU A 13 6.02 -15.99 -17.18
C LEU A 13 5.83 -14.57 -17.75
N PHE A 14 6.92 -13.80 -17.84
CA PHE A 14 6.88 -12.44 -18.35
C PHE A 14 6.96 -12.39 -19.88
N ALA A 15 7.72 -13.30 -20.51
CA ALA A 15 8.05 -13.26 -21.92
C ALA A 15 7.03 -13.96 -22.81
N SER A 16 6.55 -15.17 -22.45
CA SER A 16 5.85 -16.06 -23.39
C SER A 16 4.47 -16.59 -22.92
N VAL A 17 4.22 -16.65 -21.62
CA VAL A 17 2.91 -17.11 -21.10
C VAL A 17 1.80 -16.14 -21.54
N PRO A 18 0.60 -16.61 -21.95
CA PRO A 18 -0.53 -15.73 -22.29
C PRO A 18 -0.74 -14.63 -21.26
N VAL A 19 -0.91 -13.37 -21.71
CA VAL A 19 -0.92 -12.16 -20.86
C VAL A 19 -1.93 -12.27 -19.71
N THR A 20 -3.15 -12.74 -20.01
CA THR A 20 -4.19 -12.94 -18.99
C THR A 20 -3.74 -13.90 -17.90
N ARG A 21 -3.11 -15.03 -18.27
CA ARG A 21 -2.59 -16.04 -17.32
C ARG A 21 -1.44 -15.48 -16.51
N ALA A 22 -0.50 -14.79 -17.15
CA ALA A 22 0.62 -14.15 -16.47
C ALA A 22 0.13 -13.10 -15.44
N LEU A 23 -0.79 -12.24 -15.86
CA LEU A 23 -1.37 -11.21 -14.99
C LEU A 23 -2.04 -11.83 -13.75
N TRP A 24 -2.93 -12.80 -13.91
CA TRP A 24 -3.62 -13.41 -12.79
C TRP A 24 -2.72 -14.24 -11.89
N THR A 25 -1.70 -14.90 -12.44
CA THR A 25 -0.67 -15.60 -11.66
C THR A 25 0.09 -14.65 -10.73
N MET A 26 0.27 -13.39 -11.14
CA MET A 26 0.94 -12.37 -10.34
C MET A 26 -0.05 -11.61 -9.43
N ALA A 27 -1.24 -11.30 -9.93
CA ALA A 27 -2.20 -10.44 -9.25
C ALA A 27 -2.97 -11.16 -8.13
N VAL A 28 -3.45 -12.40 -8.36
CA VAL A 28 -4.28 -13.10 -7.36
C VAL A 28 -3.58 -13.29 -6.02
N PRO A 29 -2.33 -13.79 -5.94
CA PRO A 29 -1.65 -13.87 -4.66
C PRO A 29 -1.46 -12.50 -3.99
N THR A 30 -1.23 -11.46 -4.79
CA THR A 30 -1.06 -10.09 -4.29
C THR A 30 -2.36 -9.53 -3.74
N ILE A 31 -3.49 -9.73 -4.43
CA ILE A 31 -4.82 -9.34 -3.94
C ILE A 31 -5.11 -10.03 -2.61
N ILE A 32 -4.88 -11.34 -2.52
CA ILE A 32 -5.10 -12.12 -1.28
C ILE A 32 -4.27 -11.53 -0.13
N SER A 33 -2.98 -11.25 -0.35
CA SER A 33 -2.14 -10.68 0.72
C SER A 33 -2.56 -9.26 1.11
N GLN A 34 -3.04 -8.44 0.18
CA GLN A 34 -3.59 -7.12 0.49
C GLN A 34 -4.90 -7.20 1.27
N MET A 35 -5.76 -8.18 0.97
CA MET A 35 -6.97 -8.44 1.73
C MET A 35 -6.66 -8.91 3.15
N ILE A 36 -5.71 -9.83 3.32
CA ILE A 36 -5.25 -10.28 4.65
C ILE A 36 -4.66 -9.11 5.44
N ASN A 37 -3.87 -8.26 4.78
CA ASN A 37 -3.33 -7.04 5.38
C ASN A 37 -4.46 -6.11 5.88
N LEU A 38 -5.50 -5.91 5.08
CA LEU A 38 -6.67 -5.13 5.48
C LEU A 38 -7.37 -5.76 6.69
N ILE A 39 -7.59 -7.07 6.66
CA ILE A 39 -8.27 -7.80 7.75
C ILE A 39 -7.48 -7.68 9.05
N TYR A 40 -6.17 -7.92 9.04
CA TYR A 40 -5.40 -7.85 10.28
C TYR A 40 -5.39 -6.43 10.87
N ASN A 41 -5.28 -5.38 10.05
CA ASN A 41 -5.37 -3.99 10.54
C ASN A 41 -6.73 -3.69 11.19
N MET A 42 -7.82 -4.30 10.67
CA MET A 42 -9.15 -4.17 11.27
C MET A 42 -9.27 -4.94 12.58
N VAL A 43 -8.67 -6.13 12.65
CA VAL A 43 -8.64 -6.99 13.85
C VAL A 43 -7.83 -6.32 14.97
N ASP A 44 -6.66 -5.77 14.66
CA ASP A 44 -5.83 -5.02 15.61
C ASP A 44 -6.62 -3.82 16.20
N ALA A 45 -7.22 -3.00 15.33
CA ALA A 45 -8.05 -1.88 15.78
C ALA A 45 -9.27 -2.33 16.61
N PHE A 46 -9.86 -3.49 16.29
CA PHE A 46 -10.96 -4.06 17.06
C PHE A 46 -10.52 -4.48 18.48
N PHE A 47 -9.39 -5.17 18.62
CA PHE A 47 -8.91 -5.59 19.93
C PHE A 47 -8.48 -4.41 20.80
N ILE A 48 -7.84 -3.39 20.21
CA ILE A 48 -7.53 -2.14 20.91
C ILE A 48 -8.83 -1.45 21.35
N GLY A 49 -9.86 -1.40 20.51
CA GLY A 49 -11.17 -0.86 20.84
C GLY A 49 -11.87 -1.60 21.99
N ARG A 50 -11.70 -2.93 22.08
CA ARG A 50 -12.25 -3.75 23.17
C ARG A 50 -11.68 -3.44 24.54
N THR A 51 -10.53 -2.78 24.64
CA THR A 51 -9.97 -2.33 25.91
C THR A 51 -10.87 -1.30 26.62
N GLY A 52 -11.76 -0.62 25.87
CA GLY A 52 -12.59 0.46 26.37
C GLY A 52 -11.83 1.71 26.81
N ASN A 53 -10.51 1.74 26.58
CA ASN A 53 -9.65 2.85 27.00
C ASN A 53 -9.38 3.80 25.81
N ALA A 54 -10.02 4.99 25.87
CA ALA A 54 -9.88 6.01 24.83
C ALA A 54 -8.42 6.49 24.65
N TYR A 55 -7.62 6.51 25.72
CA TYR A 55 -6.22 6.93 25.67
C TYR A 55 -5.35 5.93 24.92
N MET A 56 -5.64 4.62 25.00
CA MET A 56 -4.96 3.59 24.24
C MET A 56 -5.26 3.71 22.74
N MET A 57 -6.51 3.96 22.39
CA MET A 57 -6.93 4.19 21.00
C MET A 57 -6.29 5.47 20.43
N ALA A 58 -6.28 6.55 21.20
CA ALA A 58 -5.63 7.79 20.79
C ALA A 58 -4.12 7.61 20.60
N ALA A 59 -3.45 6.89 21.49
CA ALA A 59 -2.01 6.63 21.42
C ALA A 59 -1.61 5.84 20.15
N THR A 60 -2.35 4.80 19.81
CA THR A 60 -2.10 4.02 18.58
C THR A 60 -2.37 4.84 17.32
N SER A 61 -3.39 5.69 17.35
CA SER A 61 -3.70 6.61 16.24
C SER A 61 -2.58 7.64 16.01
N LEU A 62 -2.00 8.21 17.07
CA LEU A 62 -0.86 9.13 16.98
C LEU A 62 0.38 8.47 16.36
N THR A 63 0.64 7.22 16.70
CA THR A 63 1.82 6.48 16.22
C THR A 63 1.65 5.91 14.81
N LEU A 64 0.42 5.90 14.27
CA LEU A 64 0.12 5.40 12.92
C LEU A 64 0.97 6.09 11.84
N THR A 65 1.21 7.40 11.97
CA THR A 65 2.07 8.16 11.04
C THR A 65 3.49 7.58 10.97
N MET A 66 4.05 7.13 12.10
CA MET A 66 5.37 6.50 12.13
C MET A 66 5.35 5.14 11.43
N VAL A 67 4.26 4.37 11.57
CA VAL A 67 4.07 3.09 10.88
C VAL A 67 3.92 3.29 9.36
N MET A 68 3.17 4.30 8.93
CA MET A 68 3.04 4.63 7.51
C MET A 68 4.37 5.05 6.88
N MET A 69 5.26 5.69 7.64
CA MET A 69 6.62 5.99 7.19
C MET A 69 7.42 4.71 6.91
N ASN A 70 7.26 3.62 7.67
CA ASN A 70 7.88 2.32 7.35
C ASN A 70 7.44 1.83 5.96
N VAL A 71 6.17 1.99 5.60
CA VAL A 71 5.64 1.64 4.28
C VAL A 71 6.25 2.53 3.18
N ALA A 72 6.33 3.83 3.41
CA ALA A 72 6.95 4.76 2.46
C ALA A 72 8.43 4.45 2.23
N LEU A 73 9.20 4.19 3.30
CA LEU A 73 10.62 3.82 3.21
C LEU A 73 10.82 2.46 2.52
N SER A 74 9.93 1.50 2.73
CA SER A 74 9.96 0.23 2.01
C SER A 74 9.67 0.40 0.52
N ASN A 75 8.72 1.28 0.15
CA ASN A 75 8.38 1.57 -1.24
C ASN A 75 9.54 2.24 -1.99
N LEU A 76 10.34 3.07 -1.30
CA LEU A 76 11.53 3.71 -1.86
C LEU A 76 12.46 2.68 -2.51
N PHE A 77 12.81 1.62 -1.79
CA PHE A 77 13.72 0.58 -2.26
C PHE A 77 12.99 -0.60 -2.91
N GLY A 78 11.81 -0.95 -2.41
CA GLY A 78 11.05 -2.11 -2.89
C GLY A 78 10.44 -1.89 -4.26
N ILE A 79 9.70 -0.81 -4.47
CA ILE A 79 9.11 -0.48 -5.78
C ILE A 79 10.19 0.04 -6.72
N GLY A 80 11.05 0.96 -6.26
CA GLY A 80 12.13 1.50 -7.08
C GLY A 80 13.10 0.41 -7.55
N GLY A 81 13.61 -0.39 -6.62
CA GLY A 81 14.52 -1.50 -6.91
C GLY A 81 13.86 -2.61 -7.70
N GLY A 82 12.66 -3.04 -7.30
CA GLY A 82 11.92 -4.10 -7.97
C GLY A 82 11.59 -3.78 -9.43
N SER A 83 11.08 -2.58 -9.70
CA SER A 83 10.82 -2.10 -11.06
C SER A 83 12.09 -2.08 -11.92
N LEU A 84 13.23 -1.62 -11.36
CA LEU A 84 14.50 -1.59 -12.08
C LEU A 84 15.03 -3.01 -12.33
N VAL A 85 14.93 -3.91 -11.34
CA VAL A 85 15.31 -5.33 -11.51
C VAL A 85 14.51 -5.97 -12.65
N ALA A 86 13.17 -5.78 -12.67
CA ALA A 86 12.33 -6.33 -13.74
C ALA A 86 12.71 -5.77 -15.13
N ARG A 87 13.04 -4.49 -15.23
CA ARG A 87 13.53 -3.87 -16.49
C ARG A 87 14.88 -4.44 -16.91
N LEU A 88 15.83 -4.59 -15.99
CA LEU A 88 17.14 -5.16 -16.30
C LEU A 88 17.06 -6.64 -16.71
N MET A 89 16.09 -7.40 -16.15
CA MET A 89 15.78 -8.75 -16.62
C MET A 89 15.29 -8.73 -18.07
N GLY A 90 14.40 -7.81 -18.41
CA GLY A 90 13.91 -7.64 -19.79
C GLY A 90 14.99 -7.20 -20.77
N ALA A 91 15.94 -6.37 -20.32
CA ALA A 91 17.08 -5.91 -21.11
C ALA A 91 18.19 -6.97 -21.26
N GLY A 92 18.09 -8.13 -20.58
CA GLY A 92 19.14 -9.15 -20.62
C GLY A 92 20.39 -8.82 -19.81
N GLU A 93 20.27 -7.97 -18.77
CA GLU A 93 21.36 -7.52 -17.89
C GLU A 93 21.28 -8.16 -16.48
N PRO A 94 21.38 -9.49 -16.31
CA PRO A 94 21.15 -10.14 -15.01
C PRO A 94 22.17 -9.76 -13.93
N ASP A 95 23.41 -9.48 -14.29
CA ASP A 95 24.43 -9.11 -13.31
C ASP A 95 24.20 -7.69 -12.74
N ARG A 96 23.70 -6.80 -13.55
CA ARG A 96 23.30 -5.48 -13.11
C ARG A 96 22.03 -5.55 -12.25
N ALA A 97 21.07 -6.41 -12.60
CA ALA A 97 19.89 -6.70 -11.78
C ALA A 97 20.28 -7.27 -10.40
N ARG A 98 21.28 -8.16 -10.31
CA ARG A 98 21.82 -8.65 -9.03
C ARG A 98 22.42 -7.54 -8.18
N ARG A 99 23.15 -6.60 -8.79
CA ARG A 99 23.70 -5.43 -8.06
C ARG A 99 22.60 -4.53 -7.53
N VAL A 100 21.58 -4.23 -8.36
CA VAL A 100 20.43 -3.42 -7.95
C VAL A 100 19.64 -4.09 -6.81
N SER A 101 19.40 -5.39 -6.89
CA SER A 101 18.67 -6.13 -5.87
C SER A 101 19.40 -6.15 -4.51
N ALA A 102 20.73 -6.34 -4.53
CA ALA A 102 21.56 -6.24 -3.34
C ALA A 102 21.53 -4.80 -2.74
N PHE A 103 21.70 -3.78 -3.60
CA PHE A 103 21.62 -2.39 -3.16
C PHE A 103 20.27 -2.03 -2.56
N ALA A 104 19.16 -2.46 -3.16
CA ALA A 104 17.84 -2.22 -2.64
C ALA A 104 17.63 -2.87 -1.25
N LEU A 105 18.14 -4.09 -1.06
CA LEU A 105 18.06 -4.81 0.22
C LEU A 105 18.89 -4.10 1.30
N TYR A 106 20.17 -3.85 1.05
CA TYR A 106 21.05 -3.21 2.05
C TYR A 106 20.73 -1.74 2.27
N GLY A 107 20.29 -1.03 1.23
CA GLY A 107 19.82 0.35 1.32
C GLY A 107 18.56 0.47 2.18
N SER A 108 17.60 -0.44 2.00
CA SER A 108 16.41 -0.47 2.85
C SER A 108 16.74 -0.81 4.30
N ALA A 109 17.70 -1.71 4.56
CA ALA A 109 18.18 -2.00 5.92
C ALA A 109 18.87 -0.78 6.55
N ALA A 110 19.74 -0.10 5.81
CA ALA A 110 20.43 1.08 6.29
C ALA A 110 19.44 2.22 6.63
N VAL A 111 18.47 2.48 5.74
CA VAL A 111 17.44 3.51 5.99
C VAL A 111 16.53 3.10 7.15
N ALA A 112 16.18 1.81 7.29
CA ALA A 112 15.40 1.33 8.44
C ALA A 112 16.13 1.56 9.76
N LEU A 113 17.43 1.24 9.83
CA LEU A 113 18.25 1.49 11.02
C LEU A 113 18.42 2.99 11.31
N THR A 114 18.64 3.81 10.28
CA THR A 114 18.72 5.27 10.43
C THR A 114 17.39 5.83 10.93
N TYR A 115 16.27 5.38 10.38
CA TYR A 115 14.94 5.79 10.83
C TYR A 115 14.67 5.37 12.28
N ALA A 116 14.99 4.12 12.63
CA ALA A 116 14.88 3.63 14.01
C ALA A 116 15.73 4.45 14.99
N LEU A 117 16.96 4.81 14.61
CA LEU A 117 17.85 5.65 15.41
C LEU A 117 17.26 7.06 15.58
N LEU A 118 16.81 7.70 14.47
CA LEU A 118 16.21 9.02 14.52
C LEU A 118 14.96 9.06 15.40
N ILE A 119 14.06 8.08 15.23
CA ILE A 119 12.87 7.97 16.09
C ILE A 119 13.29 7.72 17.54
N GLY A 120 14.25 6.83 17.81
CA GLY A 120 14.72 6.55 19.18
C GLY A 120 15.30 7.79 19.89
N VAL A 121 16.11 8.57 19.19
CA VAL A 121 16.74 9.79 19.73
C VAL A 121 15.72 10.93 19.89
N PHE A 122 14.86 11.14 18.89
CA PHE A 122 13.90 12.26 18.85
C PHE A 122 12.48 11.86 19.25
N LEU A 123 12.28 10.72 19.92
CA LEU A 123 10.96 10.19 20.23
C LEU A 123 10.11 11.19 21.02
N ASN A 124 10.68 11.78 22.08
CA ASN A 124 9.95 12.71 22.93
C ASN A 124 9.49 13.98 22.20
N PRO A 125 10.35 14.71 21.46
CA PRO A 125 9.88 15.86 20.66
C PRO A 125 8.88 15.46 19.56
N ILE A 126 9.03 14.29 18.94
CA ILE A 126 8.09 13.82 17.91
C ILE A 126 6.72 13.54 18.51
N LEU A 127 6.64 12.84 19.66
CA LEU A 127 5.36 12.57 20.32
C LEU A 127 4.67 13.86 20.78
N LYS A 128 5.43 14.85 21.26
CA LYS A 128 4.88 16.19 21.58
C LYS A 128 4.32 16.87 20.33
N PHE A 129 5.07 16.85 19.24
CA PHE A 129 4.64 17.43 17.95
C PHE A 129 3.37 16.77 17.42
N LEU A 130 3.22 15.44 17.60
CA LEU A 130 2.03 14.68 17.23
C LEU A 130 0.84 14.90 18.18
N GLY A 131 1.01 15.65 19.28
CA GLY A 131 -0.05 15.99 20.19
C GLY A 131 -0.29 14.98 21.31
N ALA A 132 0.72 14.18 21.68
CA ALA A 132 0.61 13.26 22.81
C ALA A 132 0.42 14.03 24.13
N SER A 133 -0.69 13.74 24.83
CA SER A 133 -0.99 14.24 26.17
C SER A 133 -0.29 13.39 27.25
N GLU A 134 -0.26 13.88 28.50
CA GLU A 134 0.26 13.12 29.63
C GLU A 134 -0.41 11.73 29.77
N ALA A 135 -1.73 11.67 29.52
CA ALA A 135 -2.51 10.44 29.61
C ALA A 135 -2.20 9.43 28.47
N THR A 136 -1.83 9.91 27.29
CA THR A 136 -1.49 9.04 26.13
C THR A 136 -0.02 8.75 26.02
N TRP A 137 0.84 9.50 26.73
CA TRP A 137 2.30 9.46 26.58
C TRP A 137 2.91 8.09 26.75
N GLY A 138 2.58 7.43 27.86
CA GLY A 138 3.12 6.09 28.18
C GLY A 138 2.80 5.06 27.10
N TYR A 139 1.54 5.04 26.66
CA TYR A 139 1.07 4.13 25.62
C TYR A 139 1.71 4.42 24.25
N ALA A 140 1.72 5.69 23.85
CA ALA A 140 2.30 6.10 22.57
C ALA A 140 3.80 5.83 22.51
N ARG A 141 4.52 6.09 23.61
CA ARG A 141 5.95 5.81 23.73
C ARG A 141 6.25 4.32 23.62
N SER A 142 5.54 3.48 24.37
CA SER A 142 5.73 2.01 24.33
C SER A 142 5.46 1.47 22.93
N TYR A 143 4.38 1.87 22.30
CA TYR A 143 4.01 1.44 20.95
C TYR A 143 5.06 1.87 19.91
N ALA A 144 5.44 3.15 19.91
CA ALA A 144 6.43 3.68 18.97
C ALA A 144 7.80 3.01 19.11
N VAL A 145 8.28 2.78 20.33
CA VAL A 145 9.55 2.06 20.55
C VAL A 145 9.48 0.65 19.99
N ILE A 146 8.44 -0.10 20.32
CA ILE A 146 8.36 -1.52 19.95
C ILE A 146 8.13 -1.66 18.44
N VAL A 147 7.17 -0.93 17.85
CA VAL A 147 6.80 -1.12 16.44
C VAL A 147 7.75 -0.41 15.47
N THR A 148 8.31 0.76 15.86
CA THR A 148 9.13 1.56 14.95
C THR A 148 10.61 1.42 15.21
N VAL A 149 11.06 1.47 16.47
CA VAL A 149 12.51 1.36 16.76
C VAL A 149 12.98 -0.10 16.66
N ILE A 150 12.27 -1.04 17.29
CA ILE A 150 12.63 -2.46 17.29
C ILE A 150 12.08 -3.14 16.02
N GLY A 151 10.81 -2.96 15.75
CA GLY A 151 10.06 -3.59 14.65
C GLY A 151 10.22 -2.92 13.28
N GLY A 152 10.80 -1.72 13.21
CA GLY A 152 10.95 -0.98 11.95
C GLY A 152 11.81 -1.71 10.93
N LEU A 153 12.94 -2.27 11.36
CA LEU A 153 13.83 -3.03 10.48
C LEU A 153 13.13 -4.26 9.85
N PRO A 154 12.55 -5.20 10.60
CA PRO A 154 11.84 -6.33 9.99
C PRO A 154 10.62 -5.90 9.17
N SER A 155 9.91 -4.84 9.55
CA SER A 155 8.77 -4.30 8.80
C SER A 155 9.18 -3.77 7.42
N ILE A 156 10.18 -2.89 7.35
CA ILE A 156 10.68 -2.31 6.11
C ILE A 156 11.30 -3.40 5.21
N LEU A 157 12.09 -4.30 5.78
CA LEU A 157 12.73 -5.37 5.03
C LEU A 157 11.72 -6.37 4.46
N SER A 158 10.69 -6.76 5.22
CA SER A 158 9.67 -7.71 4.73
C SER A 158 8.94 -7.17 3.51
N LEU A 159 8.53 -5.90 3.53
CA LEU A 159 7.88 -5.25 2.40
C LEU A 159 8.84 -5.09 1.21
N THR A 160 10.09 -4.69 1.44
CA THR A 160 11.11 -4.56 0.38
C THR A 160 11.40 -5.91 -0.28
N LEU A 161 11.61 -6.97 0.52
CA LEU A 161 11.82 -8.33 0.02
C LEU A 161 10.62 -8.83 -0.79
N ALA A 162 9.40 -8.58 -0.31
CA ALA A 162 8.19 -8.94 -1.03
C ALA A 162 8.09 -8.25 -2.40
N HIS A 163 8.45 -6.96 -2.49
CA HIS A 163 8.51 -6.25 -3.76
C HIS A 163 9.58 -6.82 -4.71
N LEU A 164 10.79 -7.08 -4.23
CA LEU A 164 11.87 -7.65 -5.04
C LEU A 164 11.50 -9.05 -5.55
N LEU A 165 10.96 -9.91 -4.68
CA LEU A 165 10.49 -11.24 -5.04
C LEU A 165 9.36 -11.19 -6.07
N ARG A 166 8.36 -10.32 -5.87
CA ARG A 166 7.25 -10.16 -6.81
C ARG A 166 7.74 -9.74 -8.19
N ASN A 167 8.66 -8.80 -8.24
CA ASN A 167 9.21 -8.28 -9.50
C ASN A 167 10.14 -9.27 -10.23
N THR A 168 10.50 -10.40 -9.60
CA THR A 168 11.25 -11.50 -10.22
C THR A 168 10.41 -12.77 -10.45
N GLY A 169 9.07 -12.67 -10.33
CA GLY A 169 8.14 -13.77 -10.63
C GLY A 169 7.79 -14.66 -9.43
N TYR A 170 8.21 -14.30 -8.21
CA TYR A 170 7.88 -15.01 -6.97
C TYR A 170 6.69 -14.40 -6.22
N SER A 171 5.65 -13.97 -6.96
CA SER A 171 4.49 -13.28 -6.37
C SER A 171 3.77 -14.11 -5.31
N SER A 172 3.59 -15.41 -5.54
CA SER A 172 2.92 -16.31 -4.57
C SER A 172 3.70 -16.40 -3.26
N GLN A 173 5.04 -16.56 -3.34
CA GLN A 173 5.89 -16.64 -2.15
C GLN A 173 5.97 -15.30 -1.41
N ALA A 174 6.06 -14.20 -2.14
CA ALA A 174 6.03 -12.85 -1.57
C ALA A 174 4.72 -12.61 -0.81
N SER A 175 3.61 -12.96 -1.43
CA SER A 175 2.27 -12.82 -0.84
C SER A 175 2.06 -13.76 0.34
N MET A 176 2.57 -15.00 0.27
CA MET A 176 2.50 -15.95 1.38
C MET A 176 3.24 -15.44 2.62
N GLY A 177 4.44 -14.84 2.45
CA GLY A 177 5.20 -14.27 3.57
C GLY A 177 4.46 -13.13 4.27
N LEU A 178 3.90 -12.18 3.49
CA LEU A 178 3.11 -11.09 4.05
C LEU A 178 1.82 -11.58 4.70
N SER A 179 1.12 -12.54 4.05
CA SER A 179 -0.11 -13.13 4.60
C SER A 179 0.13 -13.88 5.91
N MET A 180 1.24 -14.64 5.99
CA MET A 180 1.62 -15.35 7.21
C MET A 180 1.84 -14.37 8.37
N GLY A 181 2.52 -13.24 8.11
CA GLY A 181 2.67 -12.17 9.11
C GLY A 181 1.31 -11.64 9.58
N GLY A 182 0.41 -11.30 8.65
CA GLY A 182 -0.92 -10.79 9.00
C GLY A 182 -1.78 -11.78 9.79
N ILE A 183 -1.80 -13.05 9.37
CA ILE A 183 -2.55 -14.12 10.09
C ILE A 183 -1.97 -14.36 11.47
N LEU A 184 -0.64 -14.40 11.58
CA LEU A 184 0.03 -14.56 12.86
C LEU A 184 -0.26 -13.39 13.81
N ASN A 185 -0.28 -12.16 13.29
CA ASN A 185 -0.64 -10.97 14.09
C ASN A 185 -2.07 -11.11 14.66
N CYS A 186 -3.07 -11.47 13.85
CA CYS A 186 -4.44 -11.70 14.33
C CYS A 186 -4.52 -12.74 15.48
N ALA A 187 -3.65 -13.74 15.48
CA ALA A 187 -3.61 -14.76 16.54
C ALA A 187 -2.85 -14.27 17.77
N LEU A 188 -1.79 -13.50 17.59
CA LEU A 188 -0.94 -13.03 18.68
C LEU A 188 -1.53 -11.83 19.41
N ASP A 189 -2.31 -10.97 18.75
CA ASP A 189 -2.94 -9.80 19.38
C ASP A 189 -3.73 -10.19 20.64
N PRO A 190 -4.76 -11.05 20.59
CA PRO A 190 -5.50 -11.40 21.79
C PRO A 190 -4.63 -12.13 22.84
N LEU A 191 -3.65 -12.91 22.40
CA LEU A 191 -2.74 -13.63 23.29
C LEU A 191 -1.87 -12.66 24.09
N PHE A 192 -1.22 -11.69 23.44
CA PHE A 192 -0.37 -10.73 24.13
C PHE A 192 -1.17 -9.68 24.90
N MET A 193 -2.30 -9.23 24.34
CA MET A 193 -3.08 -8.15 24.95
C MET A 193 -3.85 -8.61 26.19
N PHE A 194 -4.42 -9.82 26.20
CA PHE A 194 -5.38 -10.22 27.21
C PHE A 194 -4.96 -11.43 28.05
N VAL A 195 -3.93 -12.20 27.62
CA VAL A 195 -3.51 -13.43 28.32
C VAL A 195 -2.13 -13.30 28.93
N LEU A 196 -1.14 -12.83 28.16
CA LEU A 196 0.27 -12.83 28.57
C LEU A 196 0.69 -11.59 29.36
N LEU A 197 0.13 -10.42 29.03
CA LEU A 197 0.52 -9.17 29.69
C LEU A 197 -0.50 -8.72 30.73
N PRO A 198 -0.06 -7.99 31.76
CA PRO A 198 -0.95 -7.42 32.76
C PRO A 198 -1.92 -6.40 32.19
N LYS A 199 -3.08 -6.23 32.81
CA LYS A 199 -4.03 -5.17 32.48
C LYS A 199 -3.36 -3.79 32.50
N GLY A 200 -3.67 -2.97 31.51
CA GLY A 200 -3.04 -1.65 31.29
C GLY A 200 -1.85 -1.69 30.34
N GLN A 201 -1.39 -2.88 29.90
CA GLN A 201 -0.32 -3.04 28.90
C GLN A 201 -0.80 -3.58 27.55
N GLU A 202 -2.10 -3.47 27.26
CA GLU A 202 -2.69 -4.02 26.06
C GLU A 202 -2.08 -3.40 24.78
N VAL A 203 -1.77 -2.11 24.78
CA VAL A 203 -1.07 -1.43 23.68
C VAL A 203 0.33 -2.00 23.45
N THR A 204 1.04 -2.32 24.54
CA THR A 204 2.34 -2.99 24.49
C THR A 204 2.20 -4.39 23.90
N GLY A 205 1.12 -5.10 24.25
CA GLY A 205 0.79 -6.41 23.71
C GLY A 205 0.58 -6.40 22.20
N ALA A 206 -0.25 -5.46 21.69
CA ALA A 206 -0.47 -5.26 20.27
C ALA A 206 0.84 -4.92 19.53
N ALA A 207 1.67 -4.05 20.11
CA ALA A 207 2.97 -3.69 19.55
C ALA A 207 3.92 -4.89 19.43
N LEU A 208 3.98 -5.73 20.45
CA LEU A 208 4.81 -6.97 20.45
C LEU A 208 4.29 -7.97 19.43
N ALA A 209 2.97 -8.19 19.36
CA ALA A 209 2.36 -9.06 18.37
C ALA A 209 2.70 -8.63 16.95
N THR A 210 2.55 -7.34 16.64
CA THR A 210 2.89 -6.74 15.32
C THR A 210 4.38 -6.90 15.01
N THR A 211 5.25 -6.60 15.95
CA THR A 211 6.71 -6.69 15.75
C THR A 211 7.16 -8.14 15.52
N LEU A 212 6.66 -9.07 16.31
CA LEU A 212 6.99 -10.49 16.18
C LEU A 212 6.48 -11.05 14.85
N SER A 213 5.25 -10.72 14.47
CA SER A 213 4.63 -11.15 13.20
C SER A 213 5.40 -10.63 11.98
N ASN A 214 5.81 -9.36 12.01
CA ASN A 214 6.67 -8.79 10.98
C ASN A 214 8.06 -9.44 10.95
N GLY A 215 8.60 -9.80 12.11
CA GLY A 215 9.86 -10.55 12.24
C GLY A 215 9.78 -11.92 11.57
N VAL A 216 8.74 -12.70 11.85
CA VAL A 216 8.50 -14.02 11.23
C VAL A 216 8.31 -13.87 9.72
N ALA A 217 7.52 -12.89 9.26
CA ALA A 217 7.35 -12.60 7.83
C ALA A 217 8.68 -12.25 7.16
N CYS A 218 9.50 -11.41 7.81
CA CYS A 218 10.82 -11.04 7.32
C CYS A 218 11.75 -12.24 7.19
N LEU A 219 11.82 -13.12 8.19
CA LEU A 219 12.65 -14.32 8.16
C LEU A 219 12.22 -15.27 7.03
N TYR A 220 10.91 -15.51 6.87
CA TYR A 220 10.39 -16.32 5.76
C TYR A 220 10.73 -15.72 4.40
N LEU A 221 10.53 -14.41 4.23
CA LEU A 221 10.83 -13.72 2.97
C LEU A 221 12.33 -13.69 2.68
N LEU A 222 13.18 -13.54 3.69
CA LEU A 222 14.65 -13.61 3.54
C LEU A 222 15.09 -15.02 3.16
N TRP A 223 14.53 -16.05 3.77
CA TRP A 223 14.77 -17.43 3.38
C TRP A 223 14.35 -17.71 1.93
N THR A 224 13.15 -17.25 1.54
CA THR A 224 12.66 -17.34 0.16
C THR A 224 13.56 -16.59 -0.82
N TYR A 225 13.97 -15.38 -0.45
CA TYR A 225 14.89 -14.56 -1.25
C TYR A 225 16.24 -15.27 -1.45
N ARG A 226 16.80 -15.84 -0.37
CA ARG A 226 18.03 -16.64 -0.46
C ARG A 226 17.90 -17.83 -1.42
N ARG A 227 16.75 -18.50 -1.43
CA ARG A 227 16.48 -19.59 -2.40
C ARG A 227 16.35 -19.05 -3.81
N ALA A 228 15.66 -17.95 -3.99
CA ALA A 228 15.43 -17.33 -5.28
C ALA A 228 16.72 -16.81 -5.94
N THR A 229 17.80 -16.54 -5.19
CA THR A 229 19.09 -16.12 -5.77
C THR A 229 19.72 -17.15 -6.70
N LYS A 230 19.29 -18.42 -6.59
CA LYS A 230 19.76 -19.51 -7.47
C LYS A 230 19.12 -19.50 -8.85
N GLU A 231 17.89 -18.98 -8.95
CA GLU A 231 17.06 -19.07 -10.17
C GLU A 231 16.76 -17.68 -10.78
N ALA A 232 16.83 -16.63 -9.97
CA ALA A 232 16.53 -15.26 -10.37
C ALA A 232 17.75 -14.35 -10.18
N PRO A 233 17.83 -13.20 -10.87
CA PRO A 233 18.93 -12.25 -10.74
C PRO A 233 18.80 -11.41 -9.45
N LEU A 234 18.79 -12.09 -8.32
CA LEU A 234 18.79 -11.55 -6.96
C LEU A 234 20.14 -11.84 -6.29
N SER A 235 20.55 -11.04 -5.31
CA SER A 235 21.81 -11.25 -4.59
C SER A 235 21.74 -10.79 -3.14
N LEU A 236 22.41 -11.57 -2.27
CA LEU A 236 22.68 -11.23 -0.86
C LEU A 236 24.13 -10.75 -0.65
N ASP A 237 24.94 -10.66 -1.70
CA ASP A 237 26.34 -10.28 -1.59
C ASP A 237 26.46 -8.75 -1.38
N PRO A 238 26.99 -8.26 -0.23
CA PRO A 238 27.15 -6.84 0.03
C PRO A 238 28.17 -6.18 -0.89
N ARG A 239 29.11 -6.95 -1.47
CA ARG A 239 30.08 -6.42 -2.44
C ARG A 239 29.39 -5.97 -3.72
N LYS A 240 28.34 -6.70 -4.15
CA LYS A 240 27.51 -6.31 -5.29
C LYS A 240 26.71 -5.04 -5.05
N ALA A 241 26.25 -4.82 -3.83
CA ALA A 241 25.58 -3.57 -3.46
C ALA A 241 26.53 -2.35 -3.60
N ARG A 242 27.78 -2.49 -3.13
CA ARG A 242 28.80 -1.42 -3.24
C ARG A 242 29.28 -1.20 -4.68
N ALA A 243 29.19 -2.21 -5.54
CA ALA A 243 29.60 -2.15 -6.94
C ALA A 243 28.50 -1.59 -7.88
N LEU A 244 27.41 -1.02 -7.33
CA LEU A 244 26.35 -0.44 -8.13
C LEU A 244 26.78 0.94 -8.66
N ASP A 245 26.60 1.14 -9.96
CA ASP A 245 26.88 2.41 -10.64
C ASP A 245 25.88 3.51 -10.26
N GLY A 246 26.33 4.77 -10.25
CA GLY A 246 25.50 5.92 -9.91
C GLY A 246 24.28 6.11 -10.82
N ALA A 247 24.36 5.67 -12.08
CA ALA A 247 23.23 5.71 -13.00
C ALA A 247 22.10 4.77 -12.55
N SER A 248 22.43 3.56 -12.08
CA SER A 248 21.46 2.61 -11.53
C SER A 248 20.87 3.09 -10.21
N VAL A 249 21.67 3.71 -9.33
CA VAL A 249 21.15 4.34 -8.10
C VAL A 249 20.14 5.43 -8.45
N ARG A 250 20.48 6.31 -9.38
CA ARG A 250 19.57 7.38 -9.84
C ARG A 250 18.29 6.80 -10.46
N ALA A 251 18.38 5.74 -11.26
CA ALA A 251 17.24 5.08 -11.87
C ALA A 251 16.32 4.39 -10.85
N LEU A 252 16.88 3.83 -9.76
CA LEU A 252 16.12 3.28 -8.63
C LEU A 252 15.39 4.39 -7.88
N LEU A 253 16.12 5.44 -7.49
CA LEU A 253 15.56 6.56 -6.73
C LEU A 253 14.53 7.35 -7.54
N ALA A 254 14.71 7.45 -8.86
CA ALA A 254 13.76 8.12 -9.75
C ALA A 254 12.35 7.50 -9.72
N VAL A 255 12.22 6.23 -9.40
CA VAL A 255 10.92 5.55 -9.21
C VAL A 255 10.56 5.42 -7.73
N GLY A 256 11.55 5.13 -6.90
CA GLY A 256 11.34 4.89 -5.47
C GLY A 256 10.90 6.12 -4.70
N VAL A 257 11.53 7.28 -4.93
CA VAL A 257 11.17 8.54 -4.24
C VAL A 257 9.73 8.96 -4.55
N PRO A 258 9.30 9.02 -5.84
CA PRO A 258 7.89 9.28 -6.14
C PRO A 258 6.92 8.31 -5.50
N SER A 259 7.28 7.02 -5.42
CA SER A 259 6.42 5.99 -4.80
C SER A 259 6.28 6.19 -3.29
N ALA A 260 7.34 6.60 -2.60
CA ALA A 260 7.30 6.93 -1.19
C ALA A 260 6.47 8.20 -0.92
N ILE A 261 6.67 9.25 -1.73
CA ILE A 261 5.91 10.51 -1.63
C ILE A 261 4.42 10.28 -1.89
N LEU A 262 4.06 9.46 -2.89
CA LEU A 262 2.66 9.13 -3.18
C LEU A 262 1.96 8.53 -1.96
N THR A 263 2.64 7.66 -1.20
CA THR A 263 2.11 7.09 0.03
C THR A 263 1.83 8.17 1.07
N GLY A 264 2.77 9.08 1.31
CA GLY A 264 2.60 10.18 2.27
C GLY A 264 1.52 11.17 1.87
N LEU A 265 1.39 11.51 0.59
CA LEU A 265 0.35 12.43 0.10
C LEU A 265 -1.06 11.86 0.30
N PHE A 266 -1.23 10.56 0.11
CA PHE A 266 -2.50 9.89 0.39
C PHE A 266 -2.90 10.00 1.87
N ASP A 267 -1.93 9.88 2.79
CA ASP A 267 -2.19 10.03 4.23
C ASP A 267 -2.57 11.47 4.59
N VAL A 268 -1.89 12.47 3.99
CA VAL A 268 -2.24 13.89 4.17
C VAL A 268 -3.67 14.17 3.72
N ALA A 269 -4.08 13.64 2.57
CA ALA A 269 -5.46 13.80 2.10
C ALA A 269 -6.49 13.17 3.08
N ASN A 270 -6.20 12.00 3.64
CA ASN A 270 -7.06 11.37 4.64
C ASN A 270 -7.17 12.20 5.92
N ILE A 271 -6.09 12.84 6.36
CA ILE A 271 -6.11 13.76 7.51
C ILE A 271 -7.02 14.95 7.21
N CYS A 272 -6.93 15.56 6.03
CA CYS A 272 -7.80 16.66 5.63
C CYS A 272 -9.28 16.26 5.63
N VAL A 273 -9.62 15.07 5.13
CA VAL A 273 -11.00 14.53 5.18
C VAL A 273 -11.49 14.44 6.62
N ASN A 274 -10.68 13.91 7.54
CA ASN A 274 -11.07 13.76 8.94
C ASN A 274 -11.26 15.13 9.64
N ILE A 275 -10.38 16.11 9.35
CA ILE A 275 -10.50 17.48 9.90
C ILE A 275 -11.80 18.13 9.44
N LEU A 276 -12.13 18.06 8.15
CA LEU A 276 -13.35 18.65 7.62
C LEU A 276 -14.60 17.92 8.13
N ALA A 277 -14.58 16.59 8.19
CA ALA A 277 -15.68 15.81 8.73
C ALA A 277 -15.95 16.15 10.21
N ALA A 278 -14.90 16.30 11.02
CA ALA A 278 -14.99 16.71 12.42
C ALA A 278 -15.53 18.14 12.59
N ALA A 279 -15.25 19.04 11.64
CA ALA A 279 -15.77 20.41 11.67
C ALA A 279 -17.29 20.50 11.47
N HIS A 280 -17.93 19.50 10.86
CA HIS A 280 -19.37 19.43 10.75
C HIS A 280 -20.01 18.93 12.05
N ASN A 281 -19.76 17.67 12.40
CA ASN A 281 -20.20 17.07 13.68
C ASN A 281 -19.64 15.64 13.83
N ASP A 282 -19.79 15.08 15.03
CA ASP A 282 -19.27 13.74 15.37
C ASP A 282 -19.93 12.61 14.56
N LEU A 283 -21.19 12.76 14.14
CA LEU A 283 -21.90 11.76 13.34
C LEU A 283 -21.33 11.69 11.93
N VAL A 284 -21.01 12.84 11.32
CA VAL A 284 -20.36 12.94 10.00
C VAL A 284 -18.95 12.35 10.06
N LEU A 285 -18.19 12.66 11.11
CA LEU A 285 -16.85 12.09 11.32
C LEU A 285 -16.92 10.56 11.45
N ALA A 286 -17.82 10.05 12.27
CA ALA A 286 -18.01 8.62 12.46
C ALA A 286 -18.45 7.93 11.17
N ALA A 287 -19.39 8.51 10.42
CA ALA A 287 -19.86 8.02 9.14
C ALA A 287 -18.73 7.97 8.10
N MET A 288 -17.93 9.04 7.99
CA MET A 288 -16.79 9.11 7.09
C MET A 288 -15.75 8.05 7.44
N GLY A 289 -15.47 7.83 8.73
CA GLY A 289 -14.57 6.78 9.20
C GLY A 289 -15.04 5.38 8.80
N ILE A 290 -16.34 5.09 8.83
CA ILE A 290 -16.92 3.83 8.34
C ILE A 290 -16.68 3.69 6.84
N VAL A 291 -17.01 4.72 6.06
CA VAL A 291 -16.86 4.72 4.60
C VAL A 291 -15.42 4.50 4.18
N MET A 292 -14.47 5.19 4.79
CA MET A 292 -13.04 5.04 4.50
C MET A 292 -12.52 3.62 4.79
N LYS A 293 -13.08 2.92 5.78
CA LYS A 293 -12.76 1.51 6.06
C LYS A 293 -13.29 0.59 4.98
N VAL A 294 -14.53 0.78 4.54
CA VAL A 294 -15.20 -0.01 3.48
C VAL A 294 -14.47 0.18 2.14
N GLU A 295 -14.08 1.40 1.79
CA GLU A 295 -13.35 1.73 0.55
C GLU A 295 -11.96 1.08 0.45
N ARG A 296 -11.36 0.65 1.57
CA ARG A 296 -10.09 -0.08 1.53
C ARG A 296 -10.18 -1.43 0.83
N VAL A 297 -11.36 -2.05 0.80
CA VAL A 297 -11.57 -3.35 0.13
C VAL A 297 -11.33 -3.26 -1.39
N PRO A 298 -12.06 -2.43 -2.16
CA PRO A 298 -11.77 -2.27 -3.59
C PRO A 298 -10.36 -1.73 -3.85
N ASN A 299 -9.83 -0.86 -2.99
CA ASN A 299 -8.47 -0.35 -3.14
C ASN A 299 -7.42 -1.46 -3.01
N ALA A 300 -7.59 -2.42 -2.11
CA ALA A 300 -6.72 -3.59 -1.98
C ALA A 300 -6.68 -4.43 -3.27
N VAL A 301 -7.84 -4.62 -3.92
CA VAL A 301 -7.94 -5.32 -5.21
C VAL A 301 -7.26 -4.53 -6.31
N ASN A 302 -7.51 -3.23 -6.40
CA ASN A 302 -6.91 -2.32 -7.38
C ASN A 302 -5.37 -2.33 -7.30
N ILE A 303 -4.83 -2.18 -6.09
CA ILE A 303 -3.39 -2.22 -5.83
C ILE A 303 -2.83 -3.60 -6.19
N GLY A 304 -3.53 -4.69 -5.84
CA GLY A 304 -3.09 -6.05 -6.15
C GLY A 304 -2.97 -6.32 -7.65
N ILE A 305 -3.93 -5.86 -8.47
CA ILE A 305 -3.86 -5.96 -9.94
C ILE A 305 -2.68 -5.13 -10.48
N CYS A 306 -2.53 -3.89 -10.02
CA CYS A 306 -1.48 -3.00 -10.48
C CYS A 306 -0.08 -3.50 -10.11
N GLN A 307 0.10 -4.01 -8.89
CA GLN A 307 1.36 -4.62 -8.46
C GLN A 307 1.67 -5.91 -9.21
N GLY A 308 0.65 -6.71 -9.59
CA GLY A 308 0.82 -7.90 -10.42
C GLY A 308 1.20 -7.56 -11.87
N MET A 309 0.66 -6.48 -12.42
CA MET A 309 0.95 -5.98 -13.75
C MET A 309 2.38 -5.41 -13.88
N LEU A 310 2.86 -4.73 -12.84
CA LEU A 310 4.10 -3.94 -12.87
C LEU A 310 5.30 -4.71 -13.42
N PRO A 311 5.68 -5.90 -12.92
CA PRO A 311 6.87 -6.63 -13.43
C PRO A 311 6.71 -7.07 -14.87
N ILE A 312 5.49 -7.43 -15.32
CA ILE A 312 5.25 -7.85 -16.71
C ILE A 312 5.45 -6.66 -17.65
N VAL A 313 4.92 -5.50 -17.31
CA VAL A 313 5.09 -4.26 -18.09
C VAL A 313 6.55 -3.82 -18.09
N ALA A 314 7.23 -3.85 -16.92
CA ALA A 314 8.63 -3.45 -16.80
C ALA A 314 9.57 -4.32 -17.65
N PHE A 315 9.37 -5.63 -17.61
CA PHE A 315 10.14 -6.59 -18.40
C PHE A 315 9.94 -6.35 -19.90
N ASN A 316 8.69 -6.32 -20.37
CA ASN A 316 8.38 -6.19 -21.80
C ASN A 316 8.71 -4.81 -22.36
N PHE A 317 8.66 -3.75 -21.55
CA PHE A 317 9.15 -2.43 -21.94
C PHE A 317 10.65 -2.45 -22.25
N ALA A 318 11.45 -3.07 -21.37
CA ALA A 318 12.89 -3.09 -21.51
C ALA A 318 13.38 -4.12 -22.54
N SER A 319 12.65 -5.21 -22.78
CA SER A 319 12.96 -6.18 -23.85
C SER A 319 12.56 -5.70 -25.25
N GLY A 320 11.84 -4.56 -25.36
CA GLY A 320 11.37 -4.02 -26.63
C GLY A 320 10.08 -4.67 -27.15
N ASP A 321 9.46 -5.62 -26.42
CA ASP A 321 8.15 -6.18 -26.78
C ASP A 321 7.01 -5.22 -26.38
N HIS A 322 6.94 -4.12 -27.13
CA HIS A 322 5.91 -3.11 -26.92
C HIS A 322 4.48 -3.61 -27.20
N ARG A 323 4.33 -4.64 -28.03
CA ARG A 323 3.02 -5.25 -28.29
C ARG A 323 2.51 -5.91 -27.02
N ARG A 324 3.30 -6.79 -26.43
CA ARG A 324 2.95 -7.51 -25.20
C ARG A 324 2.81 -6.57 -24.00
N MET A 325 3.65 -5.53 -23.91
CA MET A 325 3.51 -4.46 -22.93
C MET A 325 2.14 -3.79 -23.02
N LYS A 326 1.73 -3.33 -24.22
CA LYS A 326 0.42 -2.67 -24.44
C LYS A 326 -0.74 -3.62 -24.16
N GLU A 327 -0.63 -4.88 -24.55
CA GLU A 327 -1.63 -5.91 -24.26
C GLU A 327 -1.78 -6.13 -22.75
N THR A 328 -0.67 -6.17 -22.00
CA THR A 328 -0.69 -6.31 -20.52
C THR A 328 -1.39 -5.12 -19.86
N ILE A 329 -1.04 -3.89 -20.28
CA ILE A 329 -1.66 -2.65 -19.80
C ILE A 329 -3.16 -2.65 -20.07
N ALA A 330 -3.57 -3.02 -21.30
CA ALA A 330 -4.97 -3.05 -21.69
C ALA A 330 -5.76 -4.14 -20.94
N THR A 331 -5.17 -5.32 -20.77
CA THR A 331 -5.78 -6.44 -20.05
C THR A 331 -6.00 -6.10 -18.58
N ALA A 332 -4.96 -5.57 -17.91
CA ALA A 332 -5.07 -5.14 -16.51
C ALA A 332 -6.12 -4.04 -16.34
N ARG A 333 -6.17 -3.08 -17.28
CA ARG A 333 -7.18 -2.01 -17.26
C ARG A 333 -8.58 -2.55 -17.44
N ARG A 334 -8.79 -3.50 -18.37
CA ARG A 334 -10.10 -4.12 -18.59
C ARG A 334 -10.61 -4.82 -17.34
N TYR A 335 -9.81 -5.69 -16.73
CA TYR A 335 -10.21 -6.42 -15.54
C TYR A 335 -10.41 -5.50 -14.33
N GLY A 336 -9.52 -4.54 -14.12
CA GLY A 336 -9.65 -3.60 -13.02
C GLY A 336 -10.89 -2.73 -13.12
N LEU A 337 -11.20 -2.19 -14.31
CA LEU A 337 -12.44 -1.44 -14.53
C LEU A 337 -13.69 -2.31 -14.37
N THR A 338 -13.68 -3.54 -14.88
CA THR A 338 -14.79 -4.48 -14.67
C THR A 338 -15.07 -4.70 -13.18
N ILE A 339 -14.02 -4.95 -12.38
CA ILE A 339 -14.15 -5.13 -10.92
C ILE A 339 -14.62 -3.83 -10.26
N ALA A 340 -14.11 -2.67 -10.67
CA ALA A 340 -14.52 -1.39 -10.13
C ALA A 340 -16.01 -1.11 -10.36
N PHE A 341 -16.55 -1.42 -11.54
CA PHE A 341 -17.99 -1.29 -11.83
C PHE A 341 -18.83 -2.30 -11.04
N ILE A 342 -18.35 -3.53 -10.86
CA ILE A 342 -19.02 -4.52 -10.00
C ILE A 342 -19.08 -4.00 -8.55
N CYS A 343 -17.97 -3.41 -8.05
CA CYS A 343 -17.93 -2.81 -6.71
C CYS A 343 -18.92 -1.64 -6.56
N ILE A 344 -19.08 -0.79 -7.58
CA ILE A 344 -20.11 0.27 -7.55
C ILE A 344 -21.49 -0.35 -7.39
N GLY A 345 -21.88 -1.31 -8.24
CA GLY A 345 -23.18 -1.98 -8.17
C GLY A 345 -23.43 -2.59 -6.80
N LEU A 346 -22.42 -3.31 -6.26
CA LEU A 346 -22.49 -3.93 -4.95
C LEU A 346 -22.68 -2.87 -3.84
N PHE A 347 -21.88 -1.81 -3.83
CA PHE A 347 -21.97 -0.77 -2.80
C PHE A 347 -23.25 0.05 -2.89
N GLN A 348 -23.75 0.35 -4.09
CA GLN A 348 -25.04 1.03 -4.26
C GLN A 348 -26.19 0.22 -3.61
N LEU A 349 -26.18 -1.12 -3.75
CA LEU A 349 -27.19 -1.99 -3.22
C LEU A 349 -27.01 -2.26 -1.71
N THR A 350 -25.77 -2.45 -1.27
CA THR A 350 -25.49 -2.93 0.10
C THR A 350 -25.03 -1.83 1.07
N ALA A 351 -24.98 -0.55 0.65
CA ALA A 351 -24.46 0.53 1.49
C ALA A 351 -25.06 0.59 2.90
N PRO A 352 -26.39 0.49 3.13
CA PRO A 352 -26.94 0.52 4.49
C PRO A 352 -26.54 -0.71 5.32
N LEU A 353 -26.42 -1.88 4.68
CA LEU A 353 -26.00 -3.11 5.35
C LEU A 353 -24.53 -3.03 5.79
N LEU A 354 -23.66 -2.54 4.89
CA LEU A 354 -22.25 -2.33 5.20
C LEU A 354 -22.07 -1.29 6.30
N ALA A 355 -22.80 -0.16 6.24
CA ALA A 355 -22.74 0.85 7.27
C ALA A 355 -23.12 0.29 8.66
N ARG A 356 -24.19 -0.52 8.74
CA ARG A 356 -24.61 -1.17 9.99
C ARG A 356 -23.58 -2.17 10.50
N ALA A 357 -22.93 -2.95 9.61
CA ALA A 357 -21.95 -3.94 10.00
C ALA A 357 -20.69 -3.34 10.68
N PHE A 358 -20.37 -2.08 10.38
CA PHE A 358 -19.25 -1.35 10.98
C PHE A 358 -19.64 -0.47 12.18
N LEU A 359 -20.92 -0.34 12.47
CA LEU A 359 -21.34 0.38 13.65
C LEU A 359 -21.17 -0.54 14.87
N SER A 360 -20.37 -0.13 15.84
CA SER A 360 -20.26 -0.86 17.10
C SER A 360 -21.59 -0.76 17.86
N THR A 361 -22.12 -1.87 18.35
CA THR A 361 -23.39 -2.00 19.11
C THR A 361 -23.36 -1.31 20.47
N SER A 362 -22.34 -0.52 20.78
CA SER A 362 -22.12 0.16 22.06
C SER A 362 -22.76 1.55 22.14
N ALA A 363 -23.47 2.01 21.13
CA ALA A 363 -24.12 3.31 21.15
C ALA A 363 -25.42 3.22 21.98
N GLY A 364 -25.40 3.78 23.16
CA GLY A 364 -26.58 3.90 24.03
C GLY A 364 -27.70 4.80 23.45
N ASP A 365 -27.47 5.43 22.30
CA ASP A 365 -28.45 6.25 21.58
C ASP A 365 -28.75 5.65 20.19
N ALA A 366 -29.89 4.98 20.10
CA ALA A 366 -30.36 4.36 18.86
C ALA A 366 -30.63 5.39 17.74
N ALA A 367 -30.99 6.61 18.07
CA ALA A 367 -31.24 7.67 17.09
C ALA A 367 -29.94 8.16 16.45
N ALA A 368 -28.89 8.38 17.25
CA ALA A 368 -27.56 8.74 16.75
C ALA A 368 -26.97 7.63 15.91
N ALA A 369 -27.15 6.37 16.30
CA ALA A 369 -26.70 5.20 15.52
C ALA A 369 -27.41 5.15 14.16
N LEU A 370 -28.72 5.35 14.11
CA LEU A 370 -29.49 5.36 12.86
C LEU A 370 -29.06 6.50 11.93
N ALA A 371 -28.85 7.70 12.49
CA ALA A 371 -28.37 8.86 11.74
C ALA A 371 -26.98 8.62 11.14
N THR A 372 -26.04 8.05 11.92
CA THR A 372 -24.71 7.67 11.43
C THR A 372 -24.78 6.68 10.28
N VAL A 373 -25.65 5.67 10.35
CA VAL A 373 -25.88 4.71 9.25
C VAL A 373 -26.43 5.43 8.01
N GLY A 374 -27.33 6.40 8.21
CA GLY A 374 -27.88 7.22 7.12
C GLY A 374 -26.79 7.99 6.37
N TYR A 375 -25.95 8.73 7.10
CA TYR A 375 -24.80 9.44 6.55
C TYR A 375 -23.80 8.49 5.89
N ALA A 376 -23.42 7.41 6.55
CA ALA A 376 -22.46 6.45 6.01
C ALA A 376 -22.95 5.79 4.72
N ALA A 377 -24.24 5.42 4.65
CA ALA A 377 -24.83 4.86 3.45
C ALA A 377 -24.87 5.87 2.29
N LEU A 378 -25.21 7.13 2.56
CA LEU A 378 -25.20 8.21 1.56
C LEU A 378 -23.78 8.46 1.06
N PHE A 379 -22.81 8.66 1.98
CA PHE A 379 -21.41 8.93 1.61
C PHE A 379 -20.79 7.76 0.85
N LEU A 380 -21.09 6.51 1.25
CA LEU A 380 -20.61 5.34 0.53
C LEU A 380 -21.14 5.28 -0.90
N ARG A 381 -22.42 5.60 -1.10
CA ARG A 381 -23.02 5.66 -2.45
C ARG A 381 -22.40 6.75 -3.32
N ILE A 382 -22.10 7.91 -2.76
CA ILE A 382 -21.44 9.00 -3.50
C ILE A 382 -19.99 8.62 -3.82
N ARG A 383 -19.24 8.18 -2.82
CA ARG A 383 -17.79 7.96 -2.95
C ARG A 383 -17.44 6.72 -3.76
N CYS A 384 -18.28 5.65 -3.74
CA CYS A 384 -18.01 4.44 -4.51
C CYS A 384 -17.96 4.70 -6.03
N VAL A 385 -18.59 5.77 -6.53
CA VAL A 385 -18.52 6.18 -7.93
C VAL A 385 -17.08 6.52 -8.36
N ALA A 386 -16.22 6.86 -7.41
CA ALA A 386 -14.80 7.10 -7.66
C ALA A 386 -14.02 5.82 -8.05
N SER A 387 -14.49 4.61 -7.74
CA SER A 387 -13.73 3.37 -7.92
C SER A 387 -13.10 3.18 -9.32
N PRO A 388 -13.78 3.41 -10.46
CA PRO A 388 -13.18 3.25 -11.79
C PRO A 388 -12.08 4.30 -12.06
N VAL A 389 -12.30 5.55 -11.66
CA VAL A 389 -11.32 6.63 -11.88
C VAL A 389 -10.13 6.50 -10.94
N GLN A 390 -10.35 6.06 -9.70
CA GLN A 390 -9.27 5.66 -8.79
C GLN A 390 -8.42 4.54 -9.37
N PHE A 391 -9.06 3.51 -9.92
CA PHE A 391 -8.33 2.44 -10.58
C PHE A 391 -7.47 2.97 -11.74
N ILE A 392 -8.00 3.88 -12.59
CA ILE A 392 -7.24 4.51 -13.68
C ILE A 392 -6.02 5.26 -13.14
N ASN A 393 -6.15 5.99 -12.04
CA ASN A 393 -5.05 6.71 -11.39
C ASN A 393 -3.96 5.75 -10.88
N TYR A 394 -4.31 4.70 -10.14
CA TYR A 394 -3.37 3.68 -9.71
C TYR A 394 -2.71 2.98 -10.90
N HIS A 395 -3.52 2.49 -11.84
CA HIS A 395 -3.05 1.79 -13.03
C HIS A 395 -2.03 2.62 -13.81
N THR A 396 -2.30 3.92 -14.03
CA THR A 396 -1.39 4.81 -14.74
C THR A 396 -0.09 5.06 -13.96
N SER A 397 -0.17 5.27 -12.65
CA SER A 397 1.02 5.41 -11.79
C SER A 397 1.91 4.18 -11.85
N TYR A 398 1.32 2.99 -11.73
CA TYR A 398 2.07 1.73 -11.80
C TYR A 398 2.64 1.45 -13.21
N CYS A 399 1.95 1.84 -14.27
CA CYS A 399 2.51 1.80 -15.64
C CYS A 399 3.75 2.69 -15.74
N MET A 400 3.69 3.94 -15.27
CA MET A 400 4.83 4.86 -15.29
C MET A 400 5.99 4.36 -14.44
N GLN A 401 5.72 3.80 -13.26
CA GLN A 401 6.74 3.17 -12.40
C GLN A 401 7.40 1.97 -13.09
N ALA A 402 6.63 1.12 -13.75
CA ALA A 402 7.12 -0.03 -14.50
C ALA A 402 8.09 0.38 -15.61
N MET A 403 7.75 1.43 -16.35
CA MET A 403 8.56 1.98 -17.45
C MET A 403 9.71 2.89 -16.98
N GLY A 404 9.85 3.13 -15.66
CA GLY A 404 10.90 3.96 -15.09
C GLY A 404 10.66 5.47 -15.16
N ASN A 405 9.46 5.91 -15.53
CA ASN A 405 9.09 7.32 -15.59
C ASN A 405 8.71 7.86 -14.20
N GLY A 406 9.72 8.01 -13.33
CA GLY A 406 9.49 8.53 -11.98
C GLY A 406 9.04 9.99 -11.96
N ARG A 407 9.53 10.84 -12.89
CA ARG A 407 9.07 12.23 -12.99
C ARG A 407 7.58 12.31 -13.31
N GLY A 408 7.11 11.48 -14.23
CA GLY A 408 5.69 11.38 -14.56
C GLY A 408 4.86 10.89 -13.37
N THR A 409 5.34 9.87 -12.65
CA THR A 409 4.68 9.37 -11.44
C THR A 409 4.57 10.45 -10.36
N MET A 410 5.64 11.20 -10.12
CA MET A 410 5.66 12.28 -9.12
C MET A 410 4.73 13.43 -9.50
N LEU A 411 4.81 13.88 -10.76
CA LEU A 411 3.93 14.94 -11.25
C LEU A 411 2.45 14.54 -11.15
N HIS A 412 2.12 13.30 -11.52
CA HIS A 412 0.76 12.78 -11.37
C HIS A 412 0.31 12.78 -9.90
N ALA A 413 1.16 12.30 -8.98
CA ALA A 413 0.84 12.27 -7.55
C ALA A 413 0.55 13.67 -6.99
N PHE A 414 1.41 14.65 -7.29
CA PHE A 414 1.22 16.03 -6.84
C PHE A 414 -0.04 16.66 -7.43
N VAL A 415 -0.24 16.53 -8.72
CA VAL A 415 -1.41 17.14 -9.40
C VAL A 415 -2.71 16.50 -8.91
N ARG A 416 -2.75 15.17 -8.75
CA ARG A 416 -3.91 14.45 -8.27
C ARG A 416 -4.31 14.88 -6.86
N GLU A 417 -3.37 14.88 -5.91
CA GLU A 417 -3.67 15.12 -4.50
C GLU A 417 -3.72 16.61 -4.15
N LEU A 418 -2.66 17.38 -4.52
CA LEU A 418 -2.50 18.76 -4.07
C LEU A 418 -3.20 19.78 -4.97
N VAL A 419 -3.33 19.51 -6.28
CA VAL A 419 -3.97 20.45 -7.20
C VAL A 419 -5.45 20.17 -7.35
N PHE A 420 -5.86 18.90 -7.39
CA PHE A 420 -7.26 18.54 -7.58
C PHE A 420 -7.93 18.12 -6.26
N TYR A 421 -7.53 17.03 -5.64
CA TYR A 421 -8.33 16.42 -4.58
C TYR A 421 -8.45 17.32 -3.35
N ILE A 422 -7.35 17.80 -2.77
CA ILE A 422 -7.39 18.63 -1.55
C ILE A 422 -8.12 19.96 -1.80
N PRO A 423 -7.81 20.77 -2.84
CA PRO A 423 -8.54 22.01 -3.06
C PRO A 423 -10.02 21.82 -3.36
N LEU A 424 -10.38 20.78 -4.16
CA LEU A 424 -11.78 20.46 -4.42
C LEU A 424 -12.52 20.00 -3.17
N MET A 425 -11.85 19.34 -2.25
CA MET A 425 -12.41 18.93 -0.95
C MET A 425 -12.87 20.15 -0.16
N PHE A 426 -12.01 21.17 0.02
CA PHE A 426 -12.38 22.41 0.71
C PHE A 426 -13.45 23.21 -0.05
N LEU A 427 -13.36 23.25 -1.37
CA LEU A 427 -14.33 23.99 -2.20
C LEU A 427 -15.72 23.36 -2.14
N LEU A 428 -15.82 22.05 -2.35
CA LEU A 428 -17.11 21.35 -2.39
C LEU A 428 -17.72 21.23 -1.00
N ASP A 429 -16.90 21.07 0.04
CA ASP A 429 -17.34 21.11 1.43
C ASP A 429 -17.99 22.47 1.75
N ARG A 430 -17.37 23.57 1.35
CA ARG A 430 -17.92 24.92 1.56
C ARG A 430 -19.20 25.18 0.76
N LEU A 431 -19.36 24.59 -0.42
CA LEU A 431 -20.52 24.83 -1.29
C LEU A 431 -21.72 23.93 -0.93
N PHE A 432 -21.45 22.66 -0.54
CA PHE A 432 -22.48 21.63 -0.39
C PHE A 432 -22.43 20.91 0.96
N GLY A 433 -21.62 21.39 1.91
CA GLY A 433 -21.48 20.78 3.25
C GLY A 433 -20.93 19.36 3.20
N GLU A 434 -21.40 18.51 4.10
CA GLU A 434 -20.94 17.12 4.26
C GLU A 434 -21.13 16.27 2.99
N THR A 435 -22.14 16.56 2.18
CA THR A 435 -22.33 15.87 0.88
C THR A 435 -21.29 16.29 -0.14
N GLY A 436 -20.87 17.57 -0.11
CA GLY A 436 -19.77 18.09 -0.89
C GLY A 436 -18.43 17.47 -0.52
N LEU A 437 -18.18 17.29 0.78
CA LEU A 437 -17.00 16.56 1.28
C LEU A 437 -16.95 15.13 0.74
N ALA A 438 -18.09 14.42 0.74
CA ALA A 438 -18.17 13.08 0.16
C ALA A 438 -17.95 13.08 -1.37
N ALA A 439 -18.50 14.07 -2.09
CA ALA A 439 -18.39 14.20 -3.55
C ALA A 439 -16.99 14.63 -4.02
N ALA A 440 -16.17 15.21 -3.13
CA ALA A 440 -14.82 15.64 -3.48
C ALA A 440 -13.93 14.51 -3.99
N LEU A 441 -14.10 13.27 -3.47
CA LEU A 441 -13.32 12.13 -3.93
C LEU A 441 -13.60 11.78 -5.40
N PRO A 442 -14.86 11.48 -5.83
CA PRO A 442 -15.12 11.14 -7.23
C PRO A 442 -14.75 12.27 -8.19
N VAL A 443 -14.96 13.54 -7.83
CA VAL A 443 -14.62 14.68 -8.69
C VAL A 443 -13.09 14.84 -8.80
N GLY A 444 -12.37 14.85 -7.68
CA GLY A 444 -10.92 14.98 -7.65
C GLY A 444 -10.21 13.83 -8.38
N GLU A 445 -10.68 12.59 -8.14
CA GLU A 445 -10.16 11.40 -8.83
C GLU A 445 -10.43 11.42 -10.34
N ALA A 446 -11.59 11.95 -10.78
CA ALA A 446 -11.89 12.09 -12.20
C ALA A 446 -10.94 13.10 -12.88
N CYS A 447 -10.69 14.26 -12.26
CA CYS A 447 -9.73 15.24 -12.76
C CYS A 447 -8.31 14.63 -12.80
N GLY A 448 -7.91 13.91 -11.75
CA GLY A 448 -6.65 13.17 -11.70
C GLY A 448 -6.52 12.15 -12.81
N ALA A 449 -7.58 11.38 -13.10
CA ALA A 449 -7.58 10.33 -14.12
C ALA A 449 -7.46 10.92 -15.56
N VAL A 450 -8.11 12.04 -15.85
CA VAL A 450 -7.95 12.74 -17.13
C VAL A 450 -6.49 13.16 -17.31
N PHE A 451 -5.91 13.79 -16.29
CA PHE A 451 -4.52 14.20 -16.32
C PHE A 451 -3.56 13.00 -16.45
N ALA A 452 -3.80 11.93 -15.70
CA ALA A 452 -3.03 10.69 -15.74
C ALA A 452 -2.99 10.07 -17.15
N LEU A 453 -4.17 9.95 -17.79
CA LEU A 453 -4.29 9.40 -19.14
C LEU A 453 -3.59 10.28 -20.18
N TRP A 454 -3.72 11.62 -20.06
CA TRP A 454 -3.01 12.55 -20.93
C TRP A 454 -1.49 12.39 -20.79
N LEU A 455 -0.98 12.32 -19.53
CA LEU A 455 0.44 12.17 -19.26
C LEU A 455 1.00 10.85 -19.79
N LEU A 456 0.27 9.75 -19.58
CA LEU A 456 0.65 8.43 -20.08
C LEU A 456 0.67 8.38 -21.63
N ARG A 457 -0.37 8.93 -22.27
CA ARG A 457 -0.44 9.01 -23.74
C ARG A 457 0.70 9.83 -24.33
N ARG A 458 1.00 10.99 -23.74
CA ARG A 458 2.11 11.85 -24.16
C ARG A 458 3.44 11.11 -24.06
N TRP A 459 3.67 10.42 -22.94
CA TRP A 459 4.91 9.67 -22.72
C TRP A 459 5.05 8.49 -23.69
N LEU A 460 3.99 7.71 -23.88
CA LEU A 460 4.00 6.58 -24.82
C LEU A 460 4.25 7.04 -26.27
N ARG A 461 3.68 8.16 -26.70
CA ARG A 461 3.93 8.72 -28.04
C ARG A 461 5.38 9.13 -28.23
N ALA A 462 6.00 9.80 -27.25
CA ALA A 462 7.40 10.21 -27.31
C ALA A 462 8.35 9.01 -27.49
N HIS A 463 8.08 7.89 -26.79
CA HIS A 463 8.91 6.69 -26.85
C HIS A 463 8.50 5.65 -27.92
N SER A 464 7.40 5.89 -28.62
CA SER A 464 7.01 5.09 -29.81
C SER A 464 7.56 5.68 -31.11
N ALA A 465 8.01 6.93 -31.10
CA ALA A 465 8.57 7.62 -32.26
C ALA A 465 10.09 7.45 -32.39
N GLU A 466 10.77 6.93 -31.36
CA GLU A 466 12.23 6.70 -31.37
C GLU A 466 12.64 5.34 -31.96
N LYS A 467 11.73 4.57 -32.53
CA LYS A 467 11.95 3.31 -33.23
C LYS A 467 11.12 3.26 -34.52
#